data_d35d4ef742a38ccc353dda362b4f0ed0
#
_entry.id   d35d4ef742a38ccc353dda362b4f0ed0
#
_cell.length_a   1.000
_cell.length_b   1.000
_cell.length_c   1.000
_cell.angle_alpha   90.00
_cell.angle_beta   90.00
_cell.angle_gamma   90.00
#
_symmetry.space_group_name_H-M   'P 1'
#
loop_
_entity.id
_entity.type
_entity.pdbx_description
1 polymer ?
#
loop_
_entity_poly.entity_id
_entity_poly.type
_entity_poly.pdbx_seq_one_letter_code
_entity_poly.pdbx_strand_id
1 'polypeptide(L)'
;MKDAASQTIYLSDYKPPAFLVDDVHLTFQLDPRKTRVISRISFYPNPQSDEHKFTLHGEDLTLMSAKIDGKDCDVSVENGILTAEAPNKPFVWEAEVEISPETNTALEGLYMSNGMYSTQCEAEGFRKITYYPDRPDVMSRFHVRIEDSSGSLPVLLSNGNPVASGDGWAEWHDPWPKPAYLFALVAGDLVNHPGQFTTASGRDVTLNIWVRPGDEDKCSFAMQALMASMRWDAQVYGREYDLDLFNIVAVD
;
A
#
# COMPACT_ATOMS: atom_id res chain seq x y z
N MET A 1 -7.92 15.70 -15.52
CA MET A 1 -7.14 15.01 -16.56
C MET A 1 -5.94 15.87 -16.89
N LYS A 2 -4.72 15.42 -16.56
CA LYS A 2 -3.50 16.09 -17.02
C LYS A 2 -3.36 15.77 -18.51
N ASP A 3 -3.68 16.71 -19.38
CA ASP A 3 -3.24 16.73 -20.79
C ASP A 3 -1.73 17.07 -20.84
N ALA A 4 -0.91 16.26 -20.20
CA ALA A 4 0.51 16.27 -20.48
C ALA A 4 0.68 15.48 -21.78
N ALA A 5 1.22 16.12 -22.82
CA ALA A 5 1.63 15.43 -24.03
C ALA A 5 2.43 14.19 -23.63
N SER A 6 1.98 13.00 -24.02
CA SER A 6 2.60 11.74 -23.64
C SER A 6 4.06 11.76 -24.09
N GLN A 7 4.99 11.84 -23.13
CA GLN A 7 6.41 11.77 -23.44
C GLN A 7 6.76 10.31 -23.74
N THR A 8 7.34 10.07 -24.91
CA THR A 8 7.80 8.72 -25.26
C THR A 8 8.93 8.32 -24.32
N ILE A 9 8.76 7.18 -23.65
CA ILE A 9 9.77 6.57 -22.78
C ILE A 9 10.48 5.48 -23.56
N TYR A 10 11.80 5.53 -23.63
CA TYR A 10 12.63 4.54 -24.33
C TYR A 10 13.26 3.59 -23.32
N LEU A 11 13.28 2.30 -23.65
CA LEU A 11 13.94 1.28 -22.82
C LEU A 11 15.44 1.56 -22.63
N SER A 12 16.08 2.20 -23.62
CA SER A 12 17.48 2.65 -23.52
C SER A 12 17.76 3.66 -22.39
N ASP A 13 16.71 4.36 -21.94
CA ASP A 13 16.83 5.41 -20.91
C ASP A 13 16.63 4.82 -19.49
N TYR A 14 16.31 3.52 -19.40
CA TYR A 14 16.17 2.85 -18.11
C TYR A 14 17.48 2.87 -17.34
N LYS A 15 17.38 3.28 -16.08
CA LYS A 15 18.45 3.20 -15.09
C LYS A 15 17.95 2.47 -13.85
N PRO A 16 18.74 1.52 -13.31
CA PRO A 16 18.42 0.90 -12.04
C PRO A 16 18.29 1.96 -10.94
N PRO A 17 17.38 1.78 -9.95
CA PRO A 17 17.26 2.70 -8.82
C PRO A 17 18.57 2.73 -8.02
N ALA A 18 18.94 3.90 -7.49
CA ALA A 18 20.15 4.07 -6.68
C ALA A 18 20.11 3.26 -5.38
N PHE A 19 18.91 3.15 -4.80
CA PHE A 19 18.66 2.41 -3.56
C PHE A 19 17.49 1.46 -3.76
N LEU A 20 17.57 0.32 -3.09
CA LEU A 20 16.49 -0.66 -2.98
C LEU A 20 15.89 -0.61 -1.57
N VAL A 21 14.68 -1.15 -1.44
CA VAL A 21 13.95 -1.19 -0.18
C VAL A 21 13.82 -2.65 0.26
N ASP A 22 14.00 -2.91 1.55
CA ASP A 22 13.77 -4.22 2.15
C ASP A 22 12.38 -4.28 2.81
N ASP A 23 12.19 -3.47 3.86
CA ASP A 23 10.96 -3.43 4.64
C ASP A 23 10.38 -2.01 4.69
N VAL A 24 9.06 -1.94 4.60
CA VAL A 24 8.26 -0.73 4.73
C VAL A 24 7.31 -0.89 5.91
N HIS A 25 7.44 -0.04 6.92
CA HIS A 25 6.49 0.07 8.02
C HIS A 25 5.71 1.36 7.86
N LEU A 26 4.39 1.25 7.83
CA LEU A 26 3.47 2.38 7.73
C LEU A 26 2.52 2.38 8.91
N THR A 27 2.34 3.53 9.53
CA THR A 27 1.24 3.76 10.47
C THR A 27 0.35 4.86 9.91
N PHE A 28 -0.92 4.54 9.73
CA PHE A 28 -1.96 5.48 9.31
C PHE A 28 -2.79 5.87 10.53
N GLN A 29 -2.77 7.15 10.88
CA GLN A 29 -3.72 7.72 11.84
C GLN A 29 -4.81 8.40 11.02
N LEU A 30 -5.93 7.68 10.84
CA LEU A 30 -6.99 8.09 9.93
C LEU A 30 -7.76 9.31 10.45
N ASP A 31 -7.83 10.32 9.62
CA ASP A 31 -8.71 11.48 9.73
C ASP A 31 -9.08 11.94 8.32
N PRO A 32 -10.34 12.29 8.03
CA PRO A 32 -10.77 12.66 6.69
C PRO A 32 -9.94 13.77 6.03
N ARG A 33 -9.47 14.73 6.81
CA ARG A 33 -8.76 15.93 6.33
C ARG A 33 -7.29 16.00 6.69
N LYS A 34 -6.88 15.22 7.70
CA LYS A 34 -5.54 15.31 8.30
C LYS A 34 -5.01 13.93 8.66
N THR A 35 -5.17 12.97 7.75
CA THR A 35 -4.56 11.65 7.94
C THR A 35 -3.04 11.81 8.05
N ARG A 36 -2.49 11.32 9.16
CA ARG A 36 -1.04 11.21 9.36
C ARG A 36 -0.56 9.88 8.87
N VAL A 37 0.48 9.91 8.04
CA VAL A 37 1.19 8.70 7.59
C VAL A 37 2.60 8.77 8.12
N ILE A 38 2.92 7.86 9.03
CA ILE A 38 4.25 7.70 9.60
C ILE A 38 4.89 6.53 8.89
N SER A 39 5.99 6.78 8.17
CA SER A 39 6.73 5.77 7.43
C SER A 39 8.11 5.53 8.06
N ARG A 40 8.49 4.25 8.13
CA ARG A 40 9.82 3.80 8.50
C ARG A 40 10.26 2.76 7.47
N ILE A 41 11.26 3.10 6.66
CA ILE A 41 11.62 2.37 5.46
C ILE A 41 13.11 2.01 5.52
N SER A 42 13.42 0.72 5.36
CA SER A 42 14.78 0.21 5.34
C SER A 42 15.34 0.23 3.93
N PHE A 43 16.34 1.07 3.68
CA PHE A 43 17.03 1.22 2.41
C PHE A 43 18.40 0.56 2.41
N TYR A 44 18.84 0.12 1.23
CA TYR A 44 20.22 -0.28 0.98
C TYR A 44 20.66 0.13 -0.43
N PRO A 45 21.96 0.45 -0.64
CA PRO A 45 22.46 0.80 -1.96
C PRO A 45 22.25 -0.34 -2.95
N ASN A 46 21.83 0.00 -4.16
CA ASN A 46 21.66 -0.98 -5.22
C ASN A 46 23.02 -1.31 -5.85
N PRO A 47 23.52 -2.56 -5.76
CA PRO A 47 24.82 -2.93 -6.33
C PRO A 47 24.85 -2.91 -7.87
N GLN A 48 23.69 -2.80 -8.52
CA GLN A 48 23.56 -2.71 -9.97
C GLN A 48 23.46 -1.26 -10.49
N SER A 49 23.55 -0.26 -9.59
CA SER A 49 23.44 1.14 -9.94
C SER A 49 24.73 1.89 -9.65
N ASP A 50 25.17 2.72 -10.61
CA ASP A 50 26.24 3.69 -10.42
C ASP A 50 25.75 5.02 -9.83
N GLU A 51 24.42 5.17 -9.69
CA GLU A 51 23.78 6.33 -9.07
C GLU A 51 23.83 6.20 -7.55
N HIS A 52 24.10 7.33 -6.87
CA HIS A 52 24.16 7.40 -5.40
C HIS A 52 23.22 8.46 -4.83
N LYS A 53 22.47 9.16 -5.68
CA LYS A 53 21.57 10.20 -5.23
C LYS A 53 20.32 9.58 -4.62
N PHE A 54 20.06 9.90 -3.35
CA PHE A 54 18.83 9.46 -2.68
C PHE A 54 17.67 10.37 -3.10
N THR A 55 16.71 9.80 -3.80
CA THR A 55 15.52 10.49 -4.32
C THR A 55 14.27 9.69 -4.05
N LEU A 56 13.23 10.37 -3.61
CA LEU A 56 11.90 9.79 -3.38
C LEU A 56 10.85 10.61 -4.13
N HIS A 57 9.82 9.93 -4.63
CA HIS A 57 8.65 10.56 -5.24
C HIS A 57 7.65 10.93 -4.13
N GLY A 58 7.01 12.09 -4.26
CA GLY A 58 5.93 12.53 -3.36
C GLY A 58 5.05 13.55 -4.07
N GLU A 59 3.74 13.40 -3.99
CA GLU A 59 2.77 14.29 -4.62
C GLU A 59 1.64 14.60 -3.63
N ASP A 60 1.27 15.87 -3.53
CA ASP A 60 0.20 16.36 -2.64
C ASP A 60 0.41 16.01 -1.15
N LEU A 61 1.67 15.94 -0.71
CA LEU A 61 2.06 15.63 0.67
C LEU A 61 2.48 16.89 1.43
N THR A 62 2.06 16.99 2.70
CA THR A 62 2.64 17.95 3.64
C THR A 62 3.67 17.23 4.50
N LEU A 63 4.96 17.47 4.26
CA LEU A 63 6.03 16.87 5.06
C LEU A 63 6.09 17.53 6.44
N MET A 64 5.99 16.72 7.50
CA MET A 64 6.04 17.17 8.90
C MET A 64 7.42 16.94 9.52
N SER A 65 8.05 15.81 9.21
CA SER A 65 9.41 15.48 9.65
C SER A 65 10.08 14.49 8.72
N ALA A 66 11.42 14.54 8.67
CA ALA A 66 12.24 13.59 7.93
C ALA A 66 13.50 13.25 8.73
N LYS A 67 13.85 11.96 8.79
CA LYS A 67 15.03 11.46 9.51
C LYS A 67 15.73 10.37 8.74
N ILE A 68 17.05 10.29 8.93
CA ILE A 68 17.88 9.16 8.53
C ILE A 68 18.58 8.61 9.78
N ASP A 69 18.40 7.31 10.04
CA ASP A 69 18.91 6.61 11.24
C ASP A 69 18.54 7.33 12.55
N GLY A 70 17.28 7.81 12.64
CA GLY A 70 16.73 8.51 13.80
C GLY A 70 17.21 9.96 13.99
N LYS A 71 18.02 10.49 13.08
CA LYS A 71 18.49 11.88 13.12
C LYS A 71 17.77 12.72 12.08
N ASP A 72 17.35 13.91 12.47
CA ASP A 72 16.76 14.87 11.54
C ASP A 72 17.70 15.13 10.37
N CYS A 73 17.16 15.17 9.17
CA CYS A 73 17.91 15.43 7.96
C CYS A 73 17.29 16.57 7.14
N ASP A 74 18.18 17.34 6.50
CA ASP A 74 17.76 18.37 5.55
C ASP A 74 17.28 17.70 4.26
N VAL A 75 16.14 18.17 3.75
CA VAL A 75 15.56 17.69 2.50
C VAL A 75 15.25 18.86 1.58
N SER A 76 15.36 18.62 0.29
CA SER A 76 14.85 19.51 -0.76
C SER A 76 13.72 18.81 -1.50
N VAL A 77 12.60 19.51 -1.70
CA VAL A 77 11.46 18.99 -2.47
C VAL A 77 11.21 19.90 -3.65
N GLU A 78 11.41 19.37 -4.85
CA GLU A 78 11.22 20.09 -6.11
C GLU A 78 10.46 19.21 -7.12
N ASN A 79 9.37 19.73 -7.67
CA ASN A 79 8.56 19.04 -8.70
C ASN A 79 8.15 17.60 -8.33
N GLY A 80 7.77 17.37 -7.07
CA GLY A 80 7.36 16.04 -6.60
C GLY A 80 8.51 15.08 -6.31
N ILE A 81 9.76 15.55 -6.33
CA ILE A 81 10.95 14.78 -5.98
C ILE A 81 11.55 15.33 -4.69
N LEU A 82 11.61 14.49 -3.67
CA LEU A 82 12.37 14.75 -2.45
C LEU A 82 13.79 14.22 -2.64
N THR A 83 14.78 15.02 -2.25
CA THR A 83 16.19 14.63 -2.21
C THR A 83 16.76 14.88 -0.84
N ALA A 84 17.65 13.99 -0.39
CA ALA A 84 18.41 14.13 0.85
C ALA A 84 19.81 13.51 0.70
N GLU A 85 20.73 13.92 1.59
CA GLU A 85 22.03 13.27 1.71
C GLU A 85 21.86 11.94 2.47
N ALA A 86 22.13 10.83 1.81
CA ALA A 86 22.02 9.49 2.39
C ALA A 86 23.38 8.78 2.41
N PRO A 87 23.65 7.92 3.42
CA PRO A 87 24.88 7.17 3.48
C PRO A 87 24.93 6.06 2.42
N ASN A 88 26.10 5.79 1.84
CA ASN A 88 26.30 4.69 0.90
C ASN A 88 26.48 3.34 1.65
N LYS A 89 25.51 3.01 2.49
CA LYS A 89 25.36 1.76 3.28
C LYS A 89 23.89 1.60 3.64
N PRO A 90 23.44 0.45 4.16
CA PRO A 90 22.07 0.32 4.67
C PRO A 90 21.74 1.38 5.72
N PHE A 91 20.55 1.96 5.64
CA PHE A 91 20.04 2.98 6.58
C PHE A 91 18.52 2.90 6.67
N VAL A 92 17.98 3.57 7.66
CA VAL A 92 16.53 3.71 7.87
C VAL A 92 16.12 5.15 7.57
N TRP A 93 15.18 5.30 6.63
CA TRP A 93 14.44 6.53 6.40
C TRP A 93 13.18 6.54 7.25
N GLU A 94 12.92 7.65 7.92
CA GLU A 94 11.68 7.87 8.65
C GLU A 94 11.09 9.22 8.22
N ALA A 95 9.80 9.22 7.91
CA ALA A 95 9.10 10.44 7.58
C ALA A 95 7.69 10.44 8.16
N GLU A 96 7.20 11.60 8.51
CA GLU A 96 5.81 11.85 8.85
C GLU A 96 5.24 12.84 7.84
N VAL A 97 4.14 12.46 7.20
CA VAL A 97 3.41 13.32 6.27
C VAL A 97 1.95 13.45 6.68
N GLU A 98 1.33 14.57 6.30
CA GLU A 98 -0.11 14.78 6.41
C GLU A 98 -0.72 14.80 5.01
N ILE A 99 -1.83 14.08 4.85
CA ILE A 99 -2.62 14.01 3.61
C ILE A 99 -4.10 14.24 3.93
N SER A 100 -4.89 14.64 2.92
CA SER A 100 -6.33 14.92 3.07
C SER A 100 -7.17 14.02 2.16
N PRO A 101 -7.56 12.81 2.61
CA PRO A 101 -8.32 11.87 1.80
C PRO A 101 -9.69 12.40 1.34
N GLU A 102 -10.39 13.21 2.17
CA GLU A 102 -11.70 13.79 1.83
C GLU A 102 -11.62 14.75 0.64
N THR A 103 -10.52 15.46 0.47
CA THR A 103 -10.32 16.42 -0.62
C THR A 103 -9.61 15.84 -1.84
N ASN A 104 -9.19 14.58 -1.76
CA ASN A 104 -8.51 13.89 -2.85
C ASN A 104 -9.52 13.47 -3.93
N THR A 105 -9.69 14.30 -4.94
CA THR A 105 -10.57 14.06 -6.08
C THR A 105 -9.86 13.38 -7.25
N ALA A 106 -8.55 13.18 -7.17
CA ALA A 106 -7.80 12.47 -8.20
C ALA A 106 -8.08 10.96 -8.20
N LEU A 107 -8.61 10.43 -7.07
CA LEU A 107 -8.85 9.00 -6.84
C LEU A 107 -7.57 8.17 -7.02
N GLU A 108 -6.44 8.74 -6.62
CA GLU A 108 -5.12 8.13 -6.59
C GLU A 108 -4.51 8.27 -5.19
N GLY A 109 -3.76 7.26 -4.73
CA GLY A 109 -3.32 7.19 -3.34
C GLY A 109 -4.48 6.86 -2.41
N LEU A 110 -4.53 7.47 -1.23
CA LEU A 110 -5.62 7.32 -0.25
C LEU A 110 -6.68 8.39 -0.47
N TYR A 111 -7.91 7.98 -0.69
CA TYR A 111 -9.06 8.86 -0.89
C TYR A 111 -10.29 8.38 -0.13
N MET A 112 -11.35 9.17 -0.11
CA MET A 112 -12.62 8.78 0.48
C MET A 112 -13.72 8.67 -0.58
N SER A 113 -14.55 7.62 -0.46
CA SER A 113 -15.79 7.43 -1.21
C SER A 113 -16.91 7.03 -0.26
N ASN A 114 -17.98 7.83 -0.22
CA ASN A 114 -19.16 7.58 0.63
C ASN A 114 -18.82 7.23 2.10
N GLY A 115 -17.86 7.94 2.72
CA GLY A 115 -17.45 7.75 4.11
C GLY A 115 -16.47 6.59 4.33
N MET A 116 -16.06 5.89 3.29
CA MET A 116 -15.06 4.82 3.33
C MET A 116 -13.72 5.35 2.80
N TYR A 117 -12.63 4.96 3.44
CA TYR A 117 -11.28 5.15 2.92
C TYR A 117 -10.93 4.02 1.96
N SER A 118 -10.38 4.36 0.83
CA SER A 118 -9.92 3.43 -0.19
C SER A 118 -8.62 3.89 -0.81
N THR A 119 -7.83 2.98 -1.31
CA THR A 119 -6.59 3.29 -2.03
C THR A 119 -6.67 2.87 -3.49
N GLN A 120 -6.05 3.68 -4.35
CA GLN A 120 -5.72 3.32 -5.72
C GLN A 120 -4.27 3.73 -5.98
N CYS A 121 -3.37 2.76 -6.09
CA CYS A 121 -1.94 3.03 -6.22
C CYS A 121 -1.38 2.73 -7.62
N GLU A 122 -2.07 1.95 -8.44
CA GLU A 122 -1.67 1.71 -9.84
C GLU A 122 -2.03 2.94 -10.72
N ALA A 123 -1.09 3.47 -11.52
CA ALA A 123 0.30 3.03 -11.67
C ALA A 123 1.28 3.72 -10.70
N GLU A 124 1.02 4.96 -10.26
CA GLU A 124 1.95 5.81 -9.52
C GLU A 124 1.27 6.55 -8.35
N GLY A 125 0.21 5.97 -7.78
CA GLY A 125 -0.58 6.60 -6.72
C GLY A 125 0.04 6.47 -5.32
N PHE A 126 0.99 5.55 -5.10
CA PHE A 126 1.60 5.37 -3.77
C PHE A 126 2.37 6.62 -3.31
N ARG A 127 2.94 7.39 -4.25
CA ARG A 127 3.60 8.68 -3.99
C ARG A 127 2.68 9.76 -3.39
N LYS A 128 1.36 9.57 -3.45
CA LYS A 128 0.36 10.42 -2.78
C LYS A 128 0.05 9.99 -1.34
N ILE A 129 0.68 8.91 -0.87
CA ILE A 129 0.52 8.39 0.50
C ILE A 129 1.72 8.79 1.35
N THR A 130 2.93 8.57 0.86
CA THR A 130 4.19 8.95 1.52
C THR A 130 5.31 9.08 0.50
N TYR A 131 6.43 9.69 0.90
CA TYR A 131 7.63 9.73 0.07
C TYR A 131 8.23 8.33 -0.10
N TYR A 132 8.36 7.87 -1.34
CA TYR A 132 8.79 6.52 -1.69
C TYR A 132 9.45 6.47 -3.07
N PRO A 133 10.39 5.54 -3.35
CA PRO A 133 10.82 5.27 -4.72
C PRO A 133 9.72 4.52 -5.47
N ASP A 134 8.67 5.26 -5.88
CA ASP A 134 7.44 4.72 -6.47
C ASP A 134 7.67 4.26 -7.90
N ARG A 135 8.26 3.07 -8.02
CA ARG A 135 8.71 2.41 -9.23
C ARG A 135 8.36 0.92 -9.17
N PRO A 136 7.97 0.29 -10.30
CA PRO A 136 7.62 -1.13 -10.32
C PRO A 136 8.80 -2.09 -10.09
N ASP A 137 10.04 -1.63 -10.27
CA ASP A 137 11.27 -2.39 -10.06
C ASP A 137 11.84 -2.28 -8.62
N VAL A 138 11.18 -1.53 -7.74
CA VAL A 138 11.46 -1.48 -6.30
C VAL A 138 10.41 -2.29 -5.57
N MET A 139 10.81 -3.46 -5.09
CA MET A 139 9.94 -4.41 -4.40
C MET A 139 10.32 -4.50 -2.93
N SER A 140 9.32 -4.53 -2.04
CA SER A 140 9.51 -4.57 -0.59
C SER A 140 8.38 -5.29 0.13
N ARG A 141 8.64 -5.72 1.37
CA ARG A 141 7.64 -6.24 2.29
C ARG A 141 6.97 -5.08 3.02
N PHE A 142 5.70 -5.25 3.35
CA PHE A 142 4.91 -4.19 3.98
C PHE A 142 4.36 -4.63 5.33
N HIS A 143 4.58 -3.80 6.35
CA HIS A 143 3.94 -3.83 7.65
C HIS A 143 3.07 -2.59 7.77
N VAL A 144 1.79 -2.78 8.04
CA VAL A 144 0.82 -1.68 8.04
C VAL A 144 0.05 -1.69 9.35
N ARG A 145 0.04 -0.57 10.03
CA ARG A 145 -0.83 -0.29 11.16
C ARG A 145 -1.83 0.79 10.77
N ILE A 146 -3.10 0.53 11.00
CA ILE A 146 -4.19 1.45 10.72
C ILE A 146 -4.84 1.80 12.06
N GLU A 147 -5.00 3.09 12.35
CA GLU A 147 -5.60 3.61 13.58
C GLU A 147 -6.78 4.51 13.24
N ASP A 148 -7.95 4.19 13.77
CA ASP A 148 -9.16 5.00 13.75
C ASP A 148 -9.48 5.52 15.16
N SER A 149 -9.14 6.75 15.43
CA SER A 149 -9.44 7.40 16.71
C SER A 149 -10.91 7.80 16.86
N SER A 150 -11.67 7.80 15.75
CA SER A 150 -13.09 8.16 15.77
C SER A 150 -13.98 7.03 16.29
N GLY A 151 -13.52 5.78 16.19
CA GLY A 151 -14.30 4.57 16.50
C GLY A 151 -15.47 4.33 15.54
N SER A 152 -15.47 5.00 14.37
CA SER A 152 -16.56 4.92 13.39
C SER A 152 -16.29 3.94 12.25
N LEU A 153 -15.09 3.36 12.18
CA LEU A 153 -14.63 2.47 11.12
C LEU A 153 -14.44 1.04 11.66
N PRO A 154 -15.49 0.20 11.64
CA PRO A 154 -15.41 -1.15 12.21
C PRO A 154 -14.49 -2.10 11.44
N VAL A 155 -14.17 -1.77 10.18
CA VAL A 155 -13.34 -2.60 9.30
C VAL A 155 -12.10 -1.82 8.88
N LEU A 156 -10.91 -2.38 9.15
CA LEU A 156 -9.59 -1.81 8.82
C LEU A 156 -8.76 -2.89 8.12
N LEU A 157 -8.59 -2.79 6.80
CA LEU A 157 -7.98 -3.81 5.95
C LEU A 157 -6.72 -3.28 5.25
N SER A 158 -5.75 -4.17 5.07
CA SER A 158 -4.59 -3.94 4.18
C SER A 158 -4.17 -5.25 3.52
N ASN A 159 -3.09 -5.23 2.74
CA ASN A 159 -2.50 -6.41 2.11
C ASN A 159 -1.90 -7.37 3.14
N GLY A 160 -1.80 -8.65 2.75
CA GLY A 160 -1.13 -9.67 3.53
C GLY A 160 -2.02 -10.32 4.58
N ASN A 161 -1.42 -10.82 5.65
CA ASN A 161 -2.12 -11.48 6.75
C ASN A 161 -2.31 -10.52 7.93
N PRO A 162 -3.43 -10.65 8.69
CA PRO A 162 -3.62 -9.90 9.92
C PRO A 162 -2.61 -10.36 10.98
N VAL A 163 -2.02 -9.42 11.69
CA VAL A 163 -1.05 -9.69 12.78
C VAL A 163 -1.71 -9.50 14.14
N ALA A 164 -2.37 -8.37 14.32
CA ALA A 164 -3.03 -8.01 15.56
C ALA A 164 -4.13 -6.98 15.30
N SER A 165 -5.08 -6.87 16.21
CA SER A 165 -6.12 -5.85 16.17
C SER A 165 -6.63 -5.54 17.58
N GLY A 166 -7.25 -4.37 17.73
CA GLY A 166 -7.89 -3.93 18.96
C GLY A 166 -8.97 -2.90 18.68
N ASP A 167 -9.43 -2.22 19.71
CA ASP A 167 -10.42 -1.17 19.56
C ASP A 167 -9.83 0.00 18.77
N GLY A 168 -10.37 0.26 17.58
CA GLY A 168 -9.94 1.32 16.69
C GLY A 168 -8.58 1.13 16.01
N TRP A 169 -8.02 -0.09 15.95
CA TRP A 169 -6.78 -0.31 15.21
C TRP A 169 -6.63 -1.75 14.69
N ALA A 170 -5.86 -1.90 13.61
CA ALA A 170 -5.44 -3.20 13.05
C ALA A 170 -4.01 -3.14 12.51
N GLU A 171 -3.32 -4.27 12.57
CA GLU A 171 -1.98 -4.48 12.01
C GLU A 171 -1.98 -5.61 11.00
N TRP A 172 -1.27 -5.38 9.89
CA TRP A 172 -1.17 -6.26 8.74
C TRP A 172 0.28 -6.47 8.34
N HIS A 173 0.61 -7.65 7.87
CA HIS A 173 1.93 -7.96 7.31
C HIS A 173 1.78 -8.70 5.99
N ASP A 174 2.30 -8.12 4.92
CA ASP A 174 2.49 -8.79 3.65
C ASP A 174 3.94 -9.27 3.54
N PRO A 175 4.19 -10.58 3.67
CA PRO A 175 5.54 -11.13 3.73
C PRO A 175 6.22 -11.22 2.35
N TRP A 176 5.46 -11.03 1.28
CA TRP A 176 5.95 -11.16 -0.08
C TRP A 176 6.39 -9.80 -0.64
N PRO A 177 7.63 -9.69 -1.14
CA PRO A 177 8.06 -8.47 -1.78
C PRO A 177 7.16 -8.12 -2.96
N LYS A 178 6.60 -6.90 -2.95
CA LYS A 178 5.76 -6.37 -4.01
C LYS A 178 6.10 -4.93 -4.32
N PRO A 179 5.86 -4.46 -5.57
CA PRO A 179 5.95 -3.05 -5.90
C PRO A 179 4.84 -2.26 -5.21
N ALA A 180 5.08 -0.96 -4.95
CA ALA A 180 4.17 -0.12 -4.20
C ALA A 180 2.82 0.11 -4.89
N TYR A 181 2.71 -0.05 -6.21
CA TYR A 181 1.44 0.09 -6.91
C TYR A 181 0.40 -0.99 -6.52
N LEU A 182 0.82 -2.10 -5.88
CA LEU A 182 -0.07 -3.14 -5.35
C LEU A 182 -0.51 -2.88 -3.90
N PHE A 183 -0.04 -1.78 -3.30
CA PHE A 183 -0.45 -1.42 -1.94
C PHE A 183 -1.96 -1.15 -1.87
N ALA A 184 -2.61 -1.70 -0.84
CA ALA A 184 -4.02 -1.49 -0.57
C ALA A 184 -4.29 -1.22 0.91
N LEU A 185 -5.15 -0.25 1.17
CA LEU A 185 -5.78 0.03 2.46
C LEU A 185 -7.25 0.35 2.22
N VAL A 186 -8.11 -0.29 3.00
CA VAL A 186 -9.54 0.02 3.03
C VAL A 186 -9.98 0.14 4.48
N ALA A 187 -10.74 1.18 4.80
CA ALA A 187 -11.35 1.34 6.12
C ALA A 187 -12.77 1.91 5.99
N GLY A 188 -13.74 1.29 6.67
CA GLY A 188 -15.12 1.73 6.55
C GLY A 188 -16.13 0.90 7.32
N ASP A 189 -17.39 1.28 7.17
CA ASP A 189 -18.54 0.51 7.65
C ASP A 189 -18.91 -0.53 6.59
N LEU A 190 -18.35 -1.73 6.75
CA LEU A 190 -18.53 -2.85 5.84
C LEU A 190 -18.97 -4.09 6.61
N VAL A 191 -19.67 -4.98 5.91
CA VAL A 191 -20.08 -6.30 6.41
C VAL A 191 -19.43 -7.39 5.59
N ASN A 192 -19.11 -8.50 6.24
CA ASN A 192 -18.41 -9.62 5.63
C ASN A 192 -19.39 -10.69 5.13
N HIS A 193 -19.20 -11.13 3.88
CA HIS A 193 -19.72 -12.39 3.38
C HIS A 193 -18.58 -13.44 3.41
N PRO A 194 -18.52 -14.31 4.44
CA PRO A 194 -17.38 -15.19 4.65
C PRO A 194 -17.44 -16.45 3.79
N GLY A 195 -16.27 -17.00 3.50
CA GLY A 195 -16.07 -18.28 2.86
C GLY A 195 -14.76 -18.93 3.30
N GLN A 196 -14.53 -20.16 2.85
CA GLN A 196 -13.30 -20.90 3.11
C GLN A 196 -12.90 -21.69 1.87
N PHE A 197 -11.61 -21.75 1.60
CA PHE A 197 -11.03 -22.53 0.53
C PHE A 197 -9.90 -23.38 1.08
N THR A 198 -9.90 -24.69 0.77
CA THR A 198 -8.80 -25.60 1.11
C THR A 198 -7.95 -25.81 -0.14
N THR A 199 -6.65 -25.48 -0.06
CA THR A 199 -5.69 -25.66 -1.16
C THR A 199 -5.43 -27.16 -1.43
N ALA A 200 -4.80 -27.49 -2.54
CA ALA A 200 -4.44 -28.87 -2.87
C ALA A 200 -3.48 -29.49 -1.85
N SER A 201 -2.62 -28.70 -1.22
CA SER A 201 -1.74 -29.14 -0.12
C SER A 201 -2.44 -29.30 1.23
N GLY A 202 -3.74 -28.96 1.32
CA GLY A 202 -4.55 -29.11 2.53
C GLY A 202 -4.52 -27.92 3.48
N ARG A 203 -4.02 -26.76 3.04
CA ARG A 203 -4.02 -25.53 3.84
C ARG A 203 -5.36 -24.80 3.66
N ASP A 204 -5.95 -24.40 4.76
CA ASP A 204 -7.19 -23.60 4.75
C ASP A 204 -6.87 -22.11 4.56
N VAL A 205 -7.65 -21.48 3.69
CA VAL A 205 -7.60 -20.04 3.37
C VAL A 205 -8.96 -19.43 3.69
N THR A 206 -8.98 -18.41 4.53
CA THR A 206 -10.17 -17.63 4.82
C THR A 206 -10.49 -16.72 3.63
N LEU A 207 -11.73 -16.73 3.17
CA LEU A 207 -12.20 -15.86 2.10
C LEU A 207 -13.22 -14.87 2.65
N ASN A 208 -13.04 -13.60 2.31
CA ASN A 208 -13.96 -12.54 2.74
C ASN A 208 -14.37 -11.70 1.53
N ILE A 209 -15.66 -11.43 1.41
CA ILE A 209 -16.17 -10.41 0.50
C ILE A 209 -16.82 -9.34 1.37
N TRP A 210 -16.19 -8.17 1.39
CA TRP A 210 -16.62 -7.01 2.15
C TRP A 210 -17.49 -6.12 1.29
N VAL A 211 -18.70 -5.83 1.76
CA VAL A 211 -19.69 -5.03 1.05
C VAL A 211 -20.35 -4.03 1.99
N ARG A 212 -21.11 -3.09 1.45
CA ARG A 212 -21.97 -2.23 2.25
C ARG A 212 -23.04 -3.06 2.96
N PRO A 213 -23.49 -2.66 4.18
CA PRO A 213 -24.63 -3.28 4.85
C PRO A 213 -25.85 -3.35 3.92
N GLY A 214 -26.44 -4.55 3.76
CA GLY A 214 -27.58 -4.81 2.89
C GLY A 214 -27.24 -5.37 1.50
N ASP A 215 -25.95 -5.58 1.19
CA ASP A 215 -25.49 -6.18 -0.08
C ASP A 215 -24.93 -7.60 0.08
N GLU A 216 -25.02 -8.20 1.27
CA GLU A 216 -24.40 -9.48 1.61
C GLU A 216 -24.94 -10.64 0.77
N ASP A 217 -26.22 -10.60 0.39
CA ASP A 217 -26.89 -11.62 -0.41
C ASP A 217 -26.46 -11.60 -1.89
N LYS A 218 -25.82 -10.52 -2.35
CA LYS A 218 -25.30 -10.38 -3.72
C LYS A 218 -23.94 -11.06 -3.94
N CYS A 219 -23.27 -11.52 -2.88
CA CYS A 219 -21.88 -11.97 -2.90
C CYS A 219 -21.68 -13.43 -3.35
N SER A 220 -22.74 -14.25 -3.38
CA SER A 220 -22.62 -15.71 -3.57
C SER A 220 -21.93 -16.09 -4.88
N PHE A 221 -22.23 -15.41 -5.99
CA PHE A 221 -21.58 -15.68 -7.27
C PHE A 221 -20.08 -15.31 -7.24
N ALA A 222 -19.75 -14.15 -6.65
CA ALA A 222 -18.35 -13.69 -6.53
C ALA A 222 -17.52 -14.67 -5.68
N MET A 223 -18.07 -15.20 -4.59
CA MET A 223 -17.42 -16.22 -3.77
C MET A 223 -17.14 -17.51 -4.55
N GLN A 224 -18.13 -17.99 -5.31
CA GLN A 224 -17.96 -19.19 -6.15
C GLN A 224 -16.91 -18.96 -7.24
N ALA A 225 -16.90 -17.78 -7.87
CA ALA A 225 -15.94 -17.40 -8.90
C ALA A 225 -14.51 -17.32 -8.31
N LEU A 226 -14.34 -16.74 -7.11
CA LEU A 226 -13.05 -16.71 -6.40
C LEU A 226 -12.52 -18.12 -6.15
N MET A 227 -13.34 -19.01 -5.56
CA MET A 227 -12.94 -20.39 -5.31
C MET A 227 -12.60 -21.17 -6.60
N ALA A 228 -13.33 -20.88 -7.70
CA ALA A 228 -13.05 -21.49 -8.99
C ALA A 228 -11.71 -21.00 -9.57
N SER A 229 -11.43 -19.70 -9.44
CA SER A 229 -10.17 -19.09 -9.89
C SER A 229 -8.98 -19.64 -9.10
N MET A 230 -9.07 -19.74 -7.79
CA MET A 230 -8.00 -20.32 -6.94
C MET A 230 -7.69 -21.78 -7.31
N ARG A 231 -8.73 -22.59 -7.60
CA ARG A 231 -8.54 -23.97 -8.09
C ARG A 231 -7.88 -24.00 -9.46
N TRP A 232 -8.33 -23.11 -10.34
CA TRP A 232 -7.80 -23.05 -11.70
C TRP A 232 -6.33 -22.65 -11.72
N ASP A 233 -5.92 -21.66 -10.95
CA ASP A 233 -4.52 -21.22 -10.81
C ASP A 233 -3.64 -22.35 -10.31
N ALA A 234 -4.06 -23.07 -9.26
CA ALA A 234 -3.32 -24.20 -8.73
C ALA A 234 -3.18 -25.34 -9.77
N GLN A 235 -4.22 -25.62 -10.57
CA GLN A 235 -4.22 -26.67 -11.57
C GLN A 235 -3.41 -26.33 -12.83
N VAL A 236 -3.52 -25.09 -13.32
CA VAL A 236 -2.94 -24.64 -14.58
C VAL A 236 -1.50 -24.16 -14.42
N TYR A 237 -1.23 -23.38 -13.37
CA TYR A 237 0.10 -22.79 -13.13
C TYR A 237 0.90 -23.52 -12.04
N GLY A 238 0.29 -24.48 -11.33
CA GLY A 238 0.93 -25.14 -10.19
C GLY A 238 1.23 -24.19 -9.04
N ARG A 239 0.45 -23.09 -8.89
CA ARG A 239 0.61 -22.07 -7.86
C ARG A 239 -0.61 -22.07 -6.97
N GLU A 240 -0.43 -22.47 -5.72
CA GLU A 240 -1.43 -22.30 -4.69
C GLU A 240 -1.38 -20.89 -4.13
N TYR A 241 -2.53 -20.38 -3.70
CA TYR A 241 -2.58 -19.11 -2.96
C TYR A 241 -1.74 -19.23 -1.68
N ASP A 242 -0.90 -18.26 -1.39
CA ASP A 242 0.19 -18.36 -0.41
C ASP A 242 0.02 -17.49 0.84
N LEU A 243 -1.13 -16.80 0.98
CA LEU A 243 -1.55 -16.11 2.21
C LEU A 243 -2.67 -16.87 2.93
N ASP A 244 -2.96 -16.52 4.19
CA ASP A 244 -3.92 -17.23 5.03
C ASP A 244 -5.36 -16.73 4.83
N LEU A 245 -5.51 -15.55 4.20
CA LEU A 245 -6.82 -15.00 3.86
C LEU A 245 -6.79 -14.26 2.51
N PHE A 246 -7.97 -14.16 1.90
CA PHE A 246 -8.22 -13.37 0.70
C PHE A 246 -9.40 -12.42 0.96
N ASN A 247 -9.16 -11.11 0.81
CA ASN A 247 -10.20 -10.09 0.93
C ASN A 247 -10.57 -9.55 -0.45
N ILE A 248 -11.86 -9.56 -0.77
CA ILE A 248 -12.45 -8.75 -1.83
C ILE A 248 -13.23 -7.63 -1.15
N VAL A 249 -13.09 -6.41 -1.64
CA VAL A 249 -13.86 -5.26 -1.15
C VAL A 249 -14.59 -4.63 -2.32
N ALA A 250 -15.90 -4.51 -2.20
CA ALA A 250 -16.69 -3.74 -3.15
C ALA A 250 -16.64 -2.25 -2.75
N VAL A 251 -16.21 -1.42 -3.66
CA VAL A 251 -16.17 0.04 -3.53
C VAL A 251 -17.18 0.69 -4.47
N ASP A 252 -17.72 1.87 -4.09
CA ASP A 252 -18.70 2.63 -4.90
C ASP A 252 -17.98 3.43 -6.00
#